data_5b647800f8a2dbe7735b627beb8a48d6
#
_entry.id   5b647800f8a2dbe7735b627beb8a48d6
#
_cell.length_a   1.000
_cell.length_b   1.000
_cell.length_c   1.000
_cell.angle_alpha   90.00
_cell.angle_beta   90.00
_cell.angle_gamma   90.00
#
_symmetry.space_group_name_H-M   'P 1'
#
loop_
_entity.id
_entity.type
_entity.pdbx_description
1 polymer ?
#
loop_
_entity_poly.entity_id
_entity_poly.type
_entity_poly.pdbx_seq_one_letter_code
_entity_poly.pdbx_strand_id
1 'polypeptide(L)'
;AYTLVPVALETLANQTIKSASVKGADINAGIVNPIQNFAEVIAEPRLDEADAKAWYLAAAKGTDTIEVAYLNGVDTPYIDQQEGFTTDGIATKVRIDAGVAPLDYRGMTKSSGQ
;
A
#
# COMPACT_ATOMS: atom_id res chain seq x y z
N ALA A 1 -2.27 3.95 -10.95
CA ALA A 1 -1.24 3.03 -10.47
C ALA A 1 -0.78 3.41 -9.07
N TYR A 2 -0.27 2.44 -8.34
CA TYR A 2 0.24 2.61 -6.99
C TYR A 2 1.68 2.14 -6.92
N THR A 3 2.51 2.89 -6.19
CA THR A 3 3.87 2.47 -5.83
C THR A 3 3.88 2.17 -4.34
N LEU A 4 4.07 0.91 -3.98
CA LEU A 4 4.15 0.46 -2.60
C LEU A 4 5.61 0.36 -2.20
N VAL A 5 6.00 1.10 -1.18
CA VAL A 5 7.39 1.20 -0.72
C VAL A 5 7.51 0.96 0.78
N PRO A 6 8.65 0.46 1.27
CA PRO A 6 8.97 0.50 2.69
C PRO A 6 9.08 1.96 3.16
N VAL A 7 8.87 2.19 4.45
CA VAL A 7 8.97 3.55 5.03
C VAL A 7 10.37 4.14 4.82
N ALA A 8 11.41 3.31 4.82
CA ALA A 8 12.78 3.73 4.54
C ALA A 8 12.96 4.39 3.14
N LEU A 9 12.14 4.01 2.16
CA LEU A 9 12.19 4.52 0.79
C LEU A 9 11.12 5.58 0.48
N GLU A 10 10.26 5.93 1.43
CA GLU A 10 9.13 6.85 1.21
C GLU A 10 9.59 8.21 0.68
N THR A 11 10.59 8.81 1.31
CA THR A 11 11.11 10.12 0.90
C THR A 11 11.69 10.08 -0.51
N LEU A 12 12.49 9.06 -0.82
CA LEU A 12 13.09 8.87 -2.14
C LEU A 12 12.02 8.65 -3.21
N ALA A 13 11.01 7.83 -2.94
CA ALA A 13 9.90 7.58 -3.86
C ALA A 13 9.10 8.85 -4.15
N ASN A 14 8.80 9.65 -3.12
CA ASN A 14 8.12 10.92 -3.28
C ASN A 14 8.95 11.93 -4.08
N GLN A 15 10.26 12.02 -3.83
CA GLN A 15 11.16 12.87 -4.60
C GLN A 15 11.18 12.45 -6.07
N THR A 16 11.25 11.16 -6.35
CA THR A 16 11.32 10.64 -7.71
C THR A 16 10.03 10.86 -8.49
N ILE A 17 8.87 10.59 -7.87
CA ILE A 17 7.57 10.61 -8.56
C ILE A 17 6.94 12.01 -8.59
N LYS A 18 7.13 12.81 -7.54
CA LYS A 18 6.51 14.15 -7.45
C LYS A 18 7.39 15.29 -7.97
N SER A 19 8.67 15.03 -8.21
CA SER A 19 9.55 16.06 -8.77
C SER A 19 9.11 16.50 -10.15
N ALA A 20 9.07 17.80 -10.39
CA ALA A 20 8.74 18.37 -11.70
C ALA A 20 9.88 18.22 -12.72
N SER A 21 11.12 18.12 -12.23
CA SER A 21 12.30 18.04 -13.08
C SER A 21 13.35 17.08 -12.54
N VAL A 22 14.16 16.55 -13.43
CA VAL A 22 15.37 15.75 -13.12
C VAL A 22 16.60 16.60 -13.34
N LYS A 23 17.65 16.37 -12.54
CA LYS A 23 18.92 17.05 -12.68
C LYS A 23 19.59 16.62 -13.98
N GLY A 24 19.77 17.55 -14.90
CA GLY A 24 20.57 17.32 -16.11
C GLY A 24 22.07 17.32 -15.79
N ALA A 25 22.84 16.59 -16.57
CA ALA A 25 24.26 16.32 -16.29
C ALA A 25 25.15 17.56 -16.31
N ASP A 26 24.83 18.62 -17.06
CA ASP A 26 25.79 19.72 -17.30
C ASP A 26 25.23 21.15 -17.31
N ILE A 27 23.95 21.41 -17.20
CA ILE A 27 23.40 22.76 -17.22
C ILE A 27 22.20 22.85 -16.26
N ASN A 28 22.04 24.03 -15.65
CA ASN A 28 20.91 24.37 -14.78
C ASN A 28 19.50 24.31 -15.43
N ALA A 29 19.39 23.78 -16.62
CA ALA A 29 18.12 23.54 -17.27
C ALA A 29 17.50 22.23 -16.75
N GLY A 30 16.51 22.35 -15.88
CA GLY A 30 15.75 21.21 -15.40
C GLY A 30 15.09 20.47 -16.59
N ILE A 31 15.42 19.20 -16.74
CA ILE A 31 14.73 18.32 -17.68
C ILE A 31 13.41 17.91 -17.04
N VAL A 32 12.32 18.02 -17.78
CA VAL A 32 11.00 17.58 -17.29
C VAL A 32 11.04 16.12 -16.86
N ASN A 33 10.52 15.83 -15.68
CA ASN A 33 10.41 14.47 -15.17
C ASN A 33 9.31 13.71 -15.94
N PRO A 34 9.63 12.71 -16.76
CA PRO A 34 8.64 12.00 -17.56
C PRO A 34 7.70 11.12 -16.74
N ILE A 35 8.07 10.78 -15.50
CA ILE A 35 7.27 9.98 -14.59
C ILE A 35 6.58 10.79 -13.49
N GLN A 36 6.53 12.12 -13.65
CA GLN A 36 5.86 12.97 -12.66
C GLN A 36 4.39 12.56 -12.48
N ASN A 37 4.00 12.34 -11.23
CA ASN A 37 2.65 11.90 -10.85
C ASN A 37 2.16 10.61 -11.55
N PHE A 38 3.07 9.79 -11.99
CA PHE A 38 2.77 8.51 -12.65
C PHE A 38 2.01 7.53 -11.73
N ALA A 39 2.30 7.52 -10.44
CA ALA A 39 1.69 6.64 -9.46
C ALA A 39 1.54 7.31 -8.10
N GLU A 40 0.59 6.84 -7.32
CA GLU A 40 0.44 7.22 -5.92
C GLU A 40 1.42 6.43 -5.05
N VAL A 41 2.18 7.12 -4.21
CA VAL A 41 3.14 6.50 -3.29
C VAL A 41 2.43 6.10 -2.00
N ILE A 42 2.53 4.83 -1.65
CA ILE A 42 2.02 4.27 -0.39
C ILE A 42 3.19 3.67 0.37
N ALA A 43 3.45 4.18 1.56
CA ALA A 43 4.46 3.63 2.47
C ALA A 43 3.83 2.60 3.41
N GLU A 44 4.42 1.41 3.49
CA GLU A 44 3.94 0.32 4.34
C GLU A 44 5.06 -0.17 5.27
N PRO A 45 4.94 0.02 6.59
CA PRO A 45 5.98 -0.35 7.55
C PRO A 45 6.32 -1.84 7.59
N ARG A 46 5.36 -2.71 7.27
CA ARG A 46 5.59 -4.16 7.25
C ARG A 46 6.58 -4.60 6.17
N LEU A 47 6.77 -3.79 5.14
CA LEU A 47 7.77 -4.05 4.11
C LEU A 47 9.19 -3.85 4.63
N ASP A 48 9.41 -2.97 5.59
CA ASP A 48 10.73 -2.76 6.22
C ASP A 48 11.21 -4.01 6.96
N GLU A 49 10.28 -4.79 7.53
CA GLU A 49 10.60 -6.05 8.20
C GLU A 49 11.00 -7.15 7.22
N ALA A 50 10.40 -7.13 6.02
CA ALA A 50 10.68 -8.14 5.00
C ALA A 50 11.91 -7.79 4.15
N ASP A 51 11.96 -6.59 3.61
CA ASP A 51 13.09 -6.07 2.82
C ASP A 51 12.96 -4.55 2.66
N ALA A 52 13.82 -3.80 3.32
CA ALA A 52 13.81 -2.34 3.29
C ALA A 52 14.21 -1.72 1.94
N LYS A 53 14.65 -2.51 0.97
CA LYS A 53 15.07 -2.05 -0.36
C LYS A 53 14.07 -2.40 -1.47
N ALA A 54 13.26 -3.42 -1.27
CA ALA A 54 12.28 -3.86 -2.26
C ALA A 54 11.11 -2.88 -2.38
N TRP A 55 10.66 -2.64 -3.59
CA TRP A 55 9.49 -1.83 -3.86
C TRP A 55 8.61 -2.48 -4.93
N TYR A 56 7.36 -2.09 -4.95
CA TYR A 56 6.34 -2.72 -5.77
C TYR A 56 5.55 -1.67 -6.55
N LEU A 57 5.16 -2.03 -7.76
CA LEU A 57 4.16 -1.30 -8.55
C LEU A 57 2.90 -2.14 -8.65
N ALA A 58 1.76 -1.52 -8.47
CA ALA A 58 0.47 -2.15 -8.64
C ALA A 58 -0.43 -1.33 -9.55
N ALA A 59 -1.25 -2.00 -10.35
CA ALA A 59 -2.24 -1.37 -11.19
C ALA A 59 -3.34 -0.70 -10.35
N ALA A 60 -4.12 0.17 -10.98
CA ALA A 60 -5.23 0.86 -10.35
C ALA A 60 -6.31 -0.14 -9.86
N LYS A 61 -7.12 0.29 -8.90
CA LYS A 61 -8.28 -0.47 -8.44
C LYS A 61 -9.22 -0.79 -9.60
N GLY A 62 -9.79 -1.99 -9.57
CA GLY A 62 -10.68 -2.48 -10.62
C GLY A 62 -10.00 -3.30 -11.71
N THR A 63 -8.66 -3.46 -11.64
CA THR A 63 -7.96 -4.47 -12.43
C THR A 63 -7.88 -5.78 -11.65
N ASP A 64 -7.94 -6.90 -12.34
CA ASP A 64 -7.94 -8.25 -11.74
C ASP A 64 -6.55 -8.64 -11.21
N THR A 65 -6.02 -7.92 -10.24
CA THR A 65 -4.71 -8.19 -9.63
C THR A 65 -4.83 -8.95 -8.31
N ILE A 66 -5.53 -8.36 -7.36
CA ILE A 66 -5.78 -8.93 -6.03
C ILE A 66 -7.26 -8.73 -5.71
N GLU A 67 -7.91 -9.79 -5.27
CA GLU A 67 -9.30 -9.76 -4.82
C GLU A 67 -9.36 -9.86 -3.29
N VAL A 68 -10.18 -8.99 -2.70
CA VAL A 68 -10.57 -9.08 -1.29
C VAL A 68 -12.03 -9.50 -1.23
N ALA A 69 -12.29 -10.61 -0.56
CA ALA A 69 -13.63 -11.13 -0.37
C ALA A 69 -14.05 -11.04 1.09
N TYR A 70 -15.29 -10.70 1.32
CA TYR A 70 -15.91 -10.65 2.64
C TYR A 70 -17.03 -11.66 2.76
N LEU A 71 -17.13 -12.31 3.91
CA LEU A 71 -18.19 -13.27 4.18
C LEU A 71 -19.56 -12.57 4.12
N ASN A 72 -20.45 -13.07 3.26
CA ASN A 72 -21.80 -12.52 3.01
C ASN A 72 -21.80 -11.05 2.56
N GLY A 73 -20.71 -10.55 1.96
CA GLY A 73 -20.59 -9.16 1.52
C GLY A 73 -20.45 -8.13 2.65
N VAL A 74 -20.21 -8.57 3.88
CA VAL A 74 -20.08 -7.69 5.06
C VAL A 74 -18.64 -7.23 5.19
N ASP A 75 -18.35 -5.99 4.79
CA ASP A 75 -17.04 -5.36 4.80
C ASP A 75 -16.74 -4.55 6.08
N THR A 76 -17.74 -4.42 6.96
CA THR A 76 -17.62 -3.72 8.23
C THR A 76 -17.47 -4.69 9.40
N PRO A 77 -16.62 -4.36 10.41
CA PRO A 77 -16.49 -5.19 11.60
C PRO A 77 -17.81 -5.27 12.38
N TYR A 78 -18.15 -6.46 12.81
CA TYR A 78 -19.22 -6.68 13.78
C TYR A 78 -18.71 -6.40 15.19
N ILE A 79 -19.38 -5.54 15.92
CA ILE A 79 -19.02 -5.16 17.28
C ILE A 79 -20.14 -5.61 18.21
N ASP A 80 -19.80 -6.37 19.25
CA ASP A 80 -20.70 -6.81 20.28
C ASP A 80 -20.13 -6.47 21.66
N GLN A 81 -21.01 -6.08 22.59
CA GLN A 81 -20.65 -5.72 23.95
C GLN A 81 -21.45 -6.56 24.94
N GLN A 82 -20.77 -7.04 25.95
CA GLN A 82 -21.36 -7.78 27.04
C GLN A 82 -20.94 -7.20 28.38
N GLU A 83 -21.92 -6.92 29.24
CA GLU A 83 -21.65 -6.56 30.63
C GLU A 83 -21.27 -7.80 31.44
N GLY A 84 -20.18 -7.69 32.19
CA GLY A 84 -19.72 -8.77 33.05
C GLY A 84 -20.60 -8.90 34.29
N PHE A 85 -21.10 -10.11 34.55
CA PHE A 85 -21.90 -10.40 35.78
C PHE A 85 -21.03 -10.67 36.99
N THR A 86 -19.88 -11.31 36.80
CA THR A 86 -18.95 -11.71 37.86
C THR A 86 -17.80 -10.71 38.09
N THR A 87 -17.55 -9.86 37.08
CA THR A 87 -16.52 -8.82 37.12
C THR A 87 -17.15 -7.52 36.65
N ASP A 88 -16.92 -6.44 37.39
CA ASP A 88 -17.39 -5.10 37.05
C ASP A 88 -16.60 -4.64 35.78
N GLY A 89 -17.25 -4.64 34.63
CA GLY A 89 -16.64 -4.25 33.39
C GLY A 89 -17.47 -4.59 32.17
N ILE A 90 -17.08 -4.05 31.03
CA ILE A 90 -17.69 -4.31 29.72
C ILE A 90 -16.68 -5.06 28.83
N ALA A 91 -17.08 -6.25 28.35
CA ALA A 91 -16.31 -6.97 27.33
C ALA A 91 -16.78 -6.56 25.94
N THR A 92 -15.86 -6.13 25.10
CA THR A 92 -16.14 -5.78 23.70
C THR A 92 -15.53 -6.83 22.77
N LYS A 93 -16.33 -7.34 21.84
CA LYS A 93 -15.92 -8.30 20.83
C LYS A 93 -16.01 -7.66 19.46
N VAL A 94 -14.96 -7.80 18.68
CA VAL A 94 -14.91 -7.36 17.27
C VAL A 94 -14.66 -8.58 16.39
N ARG A 95 -15.44 -8.72 15.33
CA ARG A 95 -15.30 -9.80 14.36
C ARG A 95 -15.42 -9.27 12.94
N ILE A 96 -14.52 -9.69 12.07
CA ILE A 96 -14.60 -9.52 10.64
C ILE A 96 -14.07 -10.77 9.95
N ASP A 97 -14.75 -11.20 8.88
CA ASP A 97 -14.33 -12.34 8.06
C ASP A 97 -13.97 -11.82 6.67
N ALA A 98 -12.68 -11.90 6.32
CA ALA A 98 -12.17 -11.46 5.04
C ALA A 98 -11.13 -12.44 4.52
N GLY A 99 -11.08 -12.59 3.20
CA GLY A 99 -10.06 -13.37 2.51
C GLY A 99 -9.44 -12.56 1.39
N VAL A 100 -8.17 -12.78 1.12
CA VAL A 100 -7.42 -12.11 0.05
C VAL A 100 -6.78 -13.17 -0.84
N ALA A 101 -6.92 -13.01 -2.15
CA ALA A 101 -6.31 -13.90 -3.14
C ALA A 101 -5.73 -13.11 -4.31
N PRO A 102 -4.55 -13.48 -4.81
CA PRO A 102 -4.05 -12.94 -6.08
C PRO A 102 -4.80 -13.58 -7.25
N LEU A 103 -5.21 -12.77 -8.22
CA LEU A 103 -5.90 -13.24 -9.42
C LEU A 103 -4.99 -13.27 -10.63
N ASP A 104 -4.28 -12.15 -10.91
CA ASP A 104 -3.39 -12.02 -12.07
C ASP A 104 -2.10 -11.27 -11.68
N TYR A 105 -0.97 -11.79 -12.16
CA TYR A 105 0.35 -11.19 -11.91
C TYR A 105 0.67 -10.00 -12.82
N ARG A 106 -0.03 -9.84 -13.94
CA ARG A 106 0.29 -8.83 -14.99
C ARG A 106 0.16 -7.39 -14.48
N GLY A 107 -0.69 -7.15 -13.49
CA GLY A 107 -0.88 -5.85 -12.88
C GLY A 107 0.06 -5.54 -11.71
N MET A 108 1.03 -6.42 -11.44
CA MET A 108 1.95 -6.27 -10.31
C MET A 108 3.39 -6.47 -10.73
N THR A 109 4.28 -5.60 -10.24
CA THR A 109 5.72 -5.70 -10.49
C THR A 109 6.47 -5.51 -9.18
N LYS A 110 7.47 -6.36 -8.95
CA LYS A 110 8.40 -6.24 -7.81
C LYS A 110 9.78 -5.89 -8.31
N SER A 111 10.43 -4.94 -7.65
CA SER A 111 11.87 -4.69 -7.75
C SER A 111 12.53 -5.02 -6.41
N SER A 112 13.63 -5.75 -6.46
CA SER A 112 14.40 -6.08 -5.26
C SER A 112 15.25 -4.92 -4.73
N GLY A 113 15.27 -3.80 -5.47
CA GLY A 113 16.16 -2.66 -5.15
C GLY A 113 17.64 -3.00 -5.37
N GLN A 114 18.50 -2.01 -5.14
CA GLN A 114 19.95 -2.15 -5.16
C GLN A 114 20.57 -1.51 -3.91
#